data_3137a90a6c97a7b091c6c58a882b7249
#
_entry.id   3137a90a6c97a7b091c6c58a882b7249
#
_cell.length_a   1.000
_cell.length_b   1.000
_cell.length_c   1.000
_cell.angle_alpha   90.00
_cell.angle_beta   90.00
_cell.angle_gamma   90.00
#
_symmetry.space_group_name_H-M   'P 1'
#
loop_
_entity.id
_entity.type
_entity.pdbx_description
1 polymer ?
#
loop_
_entity_poly.entity_id
_entity_poly.type
_entity_poly.pdbx_seq_one_letter_code
_entity_poly.pdbx_strand_id
1 'polypeptide(L)'
;MNSITPMHEKISEVVTANGDAFNAIVHVALNTSEQLFALNMNALRSYKAGIEVPKSGNLFEQLTAQTGSPARSMELASDYLRNFSGICIKSQVEVGQITVEHTNELAESVGVLLDTMARSGPTGSAELIEQIKTALNSATEAYERMIKAGAEIAEHSL
;
A
#
# COMPACT_ATOMS: atom_id res chain seq x y z
N MET A 1 42.09 -7.25 13.29
CA MET A 1 41.05 -8.18 13.75
C MET A 1 39.72 -7.49 14.07
N ASN A 2 39.19 -6.56 13.23
CA ASN A 2 37.94 -5.85 13.55
C ASN A 2 37.01 -5.66 12.33
N SER A 3 37.06 -6.54 11.33
CA SER A 3 36.17 -6.42 10.14
C SER A 3 34.83 -7.15 10.28
N ILE A 4 34.63 -7.91 11.35
CA ILE A 4 33.40 -8.70 11.57
C ILE A 4 32.30 -7.86 12.21
N THR A 5 32.66 -6.91 13.08
CA THR A 5 31.72 -6.07 13.83
C THR A 5 30.84 -5.18 12.92
N PRO A 6 31.41 -4.43 11.94
CA PRO A 6 30.57 -3.59 11.08
C PRO A 6 29.66 -4.39 10.14
N MET A 7 30.06 -5.60 9.76
CA MET A 7 29.21 -6.47 8.96
C MET A 7 28.00 -7.01 9.73
N HIS A 8 28.21 -7.41 11.00
CA HIS A 8 27.11 -7.82 11.88
C HIS A 8 26.12 -6.70 12.15
N GLU A 9 26.62 -5.48 12.35
CA GLU A 9 25.79 -4.31 12.57
C GLU A 9 24.92 -4.00 11.35
N LYS A 10 25.47 -4.04 10.14
CA LYS A 10 24.72 -3.84 8.89
C LYS A 10 23.70 -4.94 8.62
N ILE A 11 24.00 -6.17 8.90
CA ILE A 11 23.02 -7.28 8.79
C ILE A 11 21.87 -7.04 9.79
N SER A 12 22.18 -6.62 11.02
CA SER A 12 21.15 -6.30 12.03
C SER A 12 20.27 -5.15 11.58
N GLU A 13 20.83 -4.09 11.01
CA GLU A 13 20.07 -2.96 10.43
C GLU A 13 19.09 -3.43 9.33
N VAL A 14 19.56 -4.27 8.40
CA VAL A 14 18.71 -4.81 7.32
C VAL A 14 17.57 -5.67 7.88
N VAL A 15 17.84 -6.51 8.87
CA VAL A 15 16.80 -7.33 9.52
C VAL A 15 15.77 -6.46 10.23
N THR A 16 16.21 -5.41 10.92
CA THR A 16 15.33 -4.46 11.60
C THR A 16 14.47 -3.69 10.59
N ALA A 17 15.08 -3.14 9.54
CA ALA A 17 14.36 -2.42 8.49
C ALA A 17 13.29 -3.29 7.80
N ASN A 18 13.58 -4.59 7.56
CA ASN A 18 12.59 -5.53 7.06
C ASN A 18 11.41 -5.71 8.02
N GLY A 19 11.68 -5.80 9.32
CA GLY A 19 10.65 -5.90 10.36
C GLY A 19 9.77 -4.65 10.41
N ASP A 20 10.37 -3.48 10.34
CA ASP A 20 9.67 -2.19 10.36
C ASP A 20 8.79 -2.00 9.13
N ALA A 21 9.30 -2.32 7.93
CA ALA A 21 8.52 -2.27 6.70
C ALA A 21 7.33 -3.25 6.74
N PHE A 22 7.54 -4.47 7.24
CA PHE A 22 6.45 -5.44 7.42
C PHE A 22 5.39 -4.92 8.39
N ASN A 23 5.79 -4.40 9.54
CA ASN A 23 4.86 -3.81 10.52
C ASN A 23 4.08 -2.63 9.92
N ALA A 24 4.73 -1.75 9.16
CA ALA A 24 4.07 -0.64 8.49
C ALA A 24 3.00 -1.13 7.49
N ILE A 25 3.30 -2.15 6.70
CA ILE A 25 2.32 -2.76 5.77
C ILE A 25 1.14 -3.38 6.54
N VAL A 26 1.40 -4.07 7.65
CA VAL A 26 0.34 -4.64 8.50
C VAL A 26 -0.56 -3.53 9.07
N HIS A 27 0.01 -2.40 9.48
CA HIS A 27 -0.77 -1.25 9.94
C HIS A 27 -1.66 -0.67 8.84
N VAL A 28 -1.16 -0.54 7.61
CA VAL A 28 -1.98 -0.11 6.45
C VAL A 28 -3.11 -1.09 6.20
N ALA A 29 -2.84 -2.39 6.24
CA ALA A 29 -3.86 -3.43 6.03
C ALA A 29 -4.97 -3.38 7.11
N LEU A 30 -4.59 -3.22 8.38
CA LEU A 30 -5.55 -3.08 9.49
C LEU A 30 -6.42 -1.82 9.34
N ASN A 31 -5.79 -0.66 9.10
CA ASN A 31 -6.50 0.59 8.88
C ASN A 31 -7.45 0.51 7.67
N THR A 32 -7.01 -0.10 6.58
CA THR A 32 -7.85 -0.34 5.40
C THR A 32 -9.05 -1.22 5.75
N SER A 33 -8.85 -2.29 6.51
CA SER A 33 -9.92 -3.18 6.95
C SER A 33 -10.93 -2.46 7.84
N GLU A 34 -10.49 -1.61 8.75
CA GLU A 34 -11.36 -0.78 9.59
C GLU A 34 -12.19 0.20 8.75
N GLN A 35 -11.59 0.85 7.77
CA GLN A 35 -12.28 1.78 6.88
C GLN A 35 -13.33 1.06 6.02
N LEU A 36 -13.00 -0.12 5.48
CA LEU A 36 -13.95 -0.95 4.71
C LEU A 36 -15.09 -1.45 5.59
N PHE A 37 -14.81 -1.85 6.83
CA PHE A 37 -15.85 -2.24 7.78
C PHE A 37 -16.79 -1.06 8.08
N ALA A 38 -16.25 0.12 8.36
CA ALA A 38 -17.03 1.32 8.61
C ALA A 38 -17.90 1.70 7.39
N LEU A 39 -17.34 1.62 6.17
CA LEU A 39 -18.06 1.85 4.92
C LEU A 39 -19.25 0.87 4.78
N ASN A 40 -19.01 -0.42 5.02
CA ASN A 40 -20.06 -1.45 4.95
C ASN A 40 -21.16 -1.22 5.99
N MET A 41 -20.78 -0.86 7.23
CA MET A 41 -21.75 -0.54 8.27
C MET A 41 -22.59 0.70 7.95
N ASN A 42 -21.99 1.72 7.37
CA ASN A 42 -22.69 2.92 6.92
C ASN A 42 -23.64 2.61 5.77
N ALA A 43 -23.23 1.80 4.80
CA ALA A 43 -24.09 1.34 3.70
C ALA A 43 -25.31 0.57 4.23
N LEU A 44 -25.10 -0.34 5.19
CA LEU A 44 -26.19 -1.08 5.83
C LEU A 44 -27.16 -0.17 6.60
N ARG A 45 -26.66 0.85 7.30
CA ARG A 45 -27.49 1.83 7.98
C ARG A 45 -28.31 2.68 7.00
N SER A 46 -27.68 3.14 5.93
CA SER A 46 -28.36 3.90 4.87
C SER A 46 -29.43 3.07 4.17
N TYR A 47 -29.16 1.79 3.93
CA TYR A 47 -30.13 0.86 3.39
C TYR A 47 -31.34 0.68 4.33
N LYS A 48 -31.08 0.45 5.63
CA LYS A 48 -32.15 0.33 6.65
C LYS A 48 -32.98 1.62 6.82
N ALA A 49 -32.34 2.79 6.77
CA ALA A 49 -33.00 4.07 6.86
C ALA A 49 -33.90 4.37 5.64
N GLY A 50 -33.59 3.75 4.48
CA GLY A 50 -34.44 3.83 3.29
C GLY A 50 -35.66 2.91 3.31
N ILE A 51 -35.69 1.94 4.24
CA ILE A 51 -36.84 1.06 4.46
C ILE A 51 -37.72 1.70 5.52
N GLU A 52 -38.54 2.70 5.15
CA GLU A 52 -39.69 3.08 5.95
C GLU A 52 -40.71 1.93 5.83
N VAL A 53 -40.86 1.15 6.90
CA VAL A 53 -41.93 0.15 7.00
C VAL A 53 -43.23 0.93 7.14
N PRO A 54 -44.12 0.92 6.14
CA PRO A 54 -45.41 1.55 6.26
C PRO A 54 -46.17 0.88 7.40
N LYS A 55 -46.61 1.64 8.38
CA LYS A 55 -47.34 1.11 9.57
C LYS A 55 -48.71 0.50 9.25
N SER A 56 -49.22 0.69 8.06
CA SER A 56 -50.44 0.07 7.56
C SER A 56 -50.48 0.20 6.03
N GLY A 57 -50.41 -0.89 5.31
CA GLY A 57 -50.52 -0.86 3.87
C GLY A 57 -50.57 -2.25 3.27
N ASN A 58 -51.11 -2.32 2.06
CA ASN A 58 -51.21 -3.50 1.25
C ASN A 58 -49.79 -4.03 0.94
N LEU A 59 -49.62 -5.34 0.82
CA LEU A 59 -48.35 -6.01 0.54
C LEU A 59 -47.64 -5.45 -0.72
N PHE A 60 -48.42 -4.92 -1.68
CA PHE A 60 -47.96 -4.28 -2.88
C PHE A 60 -47.32 -2.89 -2.61
N GLU A 61 -47.89 -2.11 -1.69
CA GLU A 61 -47.32 -0.85 -1.23
C GLU A 61 -46.05 -1.06 -0.42
N GLN A 62 -45.97 -2.14 0.36
CA GLN A 62 -44.74 -2.52 1.07
C GLN A 62 -43.62 -2.91 0.11
N LEU A 63 -43.90 -3.64 -0.97
CA LEU A 63 -42.94 -4.02 -2.00
C LEU A 63 -42.45 -2.81 -2.80
N THR A 64 -43.34 -1.87 -3.13
CA THR A 64 -42.95 -0.64 -3.85
C THR A 64 -42.23 0.38 -2.97
N ALA A 65 -42.51 0.44 -1.68
CA ALA A 65 -41.79 1.24 -0.71
C ALA A 65 -40.38 0.66 -0.42
N GLN A 66 -40.22 -0.67 -0.44
CA GLN A 66 -38.93 -1.34 -0.30
C GLN A 66 -37.97 -1.08 -1.46
N THR A 67 -38.51 -0.85 -2.65
CA THR A 67 -37.67 -0.58 -3.83
C THR A 67 -37.21 0.86 -3.93
N GLY A 68 -37.41 1.75 -2.92
CA GLY A 68 -36.91 3.12 -2.93
C GLY A 68 -36.79 3.75 -4.34
N SER A 69 -36.77 5.02 -4.53
CA SER A 69 -36.55 5.58 -5.87
C SER A 69 -35.30 4.93 -6.50
N PRO A 70 -35.38 4.35 -7.72
CA PRO A 70 -34.23 3.75 -8.41
C PRO A 70 -33.04 4.72 -8.49
N ALA A 71 -33.31 6.02 -8.57
CA ALA A 71 -32.31 7.08 -8.54
C ALA A 71 -31.53 7.10 -7.21
N ARG A 72 -32.21 6.98 -6.07
CA ARG A 72 -31.55 6.96 -4.75
C ARG A 72 -30.70 5.72 -4.53
N SER A 73 -31.17 4.57 -4.98
CA SER A 73 -30.40 3.31 -4.91
C SER A 73 -29.14 3.40 -5.76
N MET A 74 -29.22 4.05 -6.91
CA MET A 74 -28.09 4.24 -7.82
C MET A 74 -27.08 5.26 -7.27
N GLU A 75 -27.56 6.32 -6.61
CA GLU A 75 -26.72 7.29 -5.90
C GLU A 75 -25.95 6.63 -4.76
N LEU A 76 -26.63 5.88 -3.89
CA LEU A 76 -26.00 5.17 -2.78
C LEU A 76 -24.97 4.14 -3.26
N ALA A 77 -25.27 3.42 -4.34
CA ALA A 77 -24.32 2.48 -4.94
C ALA A 77 -23.10 3.18 -5.53
N SER A 78 -23.30 4.32 -6.20
CA SER A 78 -22.22 5.13 -6.76
C SER A 78 -21.33 5.69 -5.66
N ASP A 79 -21.90 6.25 -4.60
CA ASP A 79 -21.15 6.77 -3.45
C ASP A 79 -20.37 5.66 -2.73
N TYR A 80 -20.98 4.49 -2.56
CA TYR A 80 -20.30 3.33 -2.00
C TYR A 80 -19.08 2.92 -2.84
N LEU A 81 -19.25 2.78 -4.16
CA LEU A 81 -18.16 2.39 -5.06
C LEU A 81 -17.04 3.42 -5.09
N ARG A 82 -17.38 4.72 -5.08
CA ARG A 82 -16.38 5.79 -5.01
C ARG A 82 -15.57 5.72 -3.72
N ASN A 83 -16.23 5.58 -2.58
CA ASN A 83 -15.55 5.48 -1.29
C ASN A 83 -14.71 4.20 -1.19
N PHE A 84 -15.23 3.06 -1.65
CA PHE A 84 -14.51 1.81 -1.71
C PHE A 84 -13.24 1.92 -2.56
N SER A 85 -13.36 2.46 -3.77
CA SER A 85 -12.23 2.69 -4.66
C SER A 85 -11.20 3.63 -4.03
N GLY A 86 -11.65 4.70 -3.39
CA GLY A 86 -10.78 5.65 -2.69
C GLY A 86 -9.97 4.99 -1.57
N ILE A 87 -10.60 4.14 -0.76
CA ILE A 87 -9.92 3.39 0.30
C ILE A 87 -8.86 2.45 -0.29
N CYS A 88 -9.22 1.69 -1.34
CA CYS A 88 -8.31 0.76 -1.98
C CYS A 88 -7.10 1.47 -2.61
N ILE A 89 -7.33 2.57 -3.34
CA ILE A 89 -6.27 3.35 -4.00
C ILE A 89 -5.34 3.94 -2.94
N LYS A 90 -5.88 4.55 -1.88
CA LYS A 90 -5.08 5.10 -0.79
C LYS A 90 -4.19 4.04 -0.16
N SER A 91 -4.75 2.87 0.13
CA SER A 91 -4.00 1.74 0.68
C SER A 91 -2.87 1.30 -0.26
N GLN A 92 -3.12 1.21 -1.56
CA GLN A 92 -2.10 0.85 -2.55
C GLN A 92 -0.97 1.88 -2.62
N VAL A 93 -1.30 3.18 -2.58
CA VAL A 93 -0.31 4.26 -2.56
C VAL A 93 0.56 4.18 -1.30
N GLU A 94 -0.05 4.02 -0.13
CA GLU A 94 0.67 3.90 1.14
C GLU A 94 1.61 2.68 1.17
N VAL A 95 1.15 1.52 0.72
CA VAL A 95 1.99 0.31 0.60
C VAL A 95 3.12 0.53 -0.41
N GLY A 96 2.82 1.18 -1.53
CA GLY A 96 3.82 1.52 -2.54
C GLY A 96 4.92 2.41 -2.00
N GLN A 97 4.59 3.45 -1.23
CA GLN A 97 5.55 4.34 -0.58
C GLN A 97 6.44 3.59 0.41
N ILE A 98 5.86 2.77 1.30
CA ILE A 98 6.61 1.95 2.25
C ILE A 98 7.59 1.03 1.51
N THR A 99 7.15 0.43 0.40
CA THR A 99 7.98 -0.47 -0.39
C THR A 99 9.14 0.27 -1.06
N VAL A 100 8.91 1.49 -1.58
CA VAL A 100 9.97 2.33 -2.17
C VAL A 100 10.99 2.73 -1.11
N GLU A 101 10.55 3.24 0.04
CA GLU A 101 11.43 3.61 1.15
C GLU A 101 12.29 2.43 1.59
N HIS A 102 11.66 1.28 1.80
CA HIS A 102 12.37 0.05 2.19
C HIS A 102 13.37 -0.43 1.12
N THR A 103 13.01 -0.35 -0.16
CA THR A 103 13.90 -0.72 -1.26
C THR A 103 15.11 0.21 -1.32
N ASN A 104 14.92 1.51 -1.09
CA ASN A 104 16.00 2.49 -1.05
C ASN A 104 16.95 2.23 0.13
N GLU A 105 16.44 1.95 1.33
CA GLU A 105 17.23 1.60 2.51
C GLU A 105 18.04 0.31 2.28
N LEU A 106 17.43 -0.70 1.66
CA LEU A 106 18.12 -1.93 1.30
C LEU A 106 19.22 -1.68 0.27
N ALA A 107 18.95 -0.87 -0.75
CA ALA A 107 19.93 -0.54 -1.78
C ALA A 107 21.14 0.19 -1.18
N GLU A 108 20.92 1.12 -0.25
CA GLU A 108 21.97 1.81 0.48
C GLU A 108 22.80 0.84 1.33
N SER A 109 22.14 -0.02 2.10
CA SER A 109 22.81 -1.01 2.95
C SER A 109 23.63 -2.00 2.15
N VAL A 110 23.11 -2.48 1.01
CA VAL A 110 23.84 -3.35 0.09
C VAL A 110 25.01 -2.60 -0.54
N GLY A 111 24.83 -1.32 -0.91
CA GLY A 111 25.91 -0.47 -1.42
C GLY A 111 27.10 -0.37 -0.45
N VAL A 112 26.82 -0.14 0.84
CA VAL A 112 27.84 -0.10 1.90
C VAL A 112 28.56 -1.45 2.06
N LEU A 113 27.81 -2.56 2.01
CA LEU A 113 28.40 -3.90 2.05
C LEU A 113 29.32 -4.15 0.85
N LEU A 114 28.89 -3.79 -0.35
CA LEU A 114 29.71 -3.90 -1.57
C LEU A 114 30.98 -3.04 -1.50
N ASP A 115 30.90 -1.82 -0.97
CA ASP A 115 32.08 -0.95 -0.75
C ASP A 115 33.06 -1.59 0.23
N THR A 116 32.56 -2.21 1.31
CA THR A 116 33.40 -2.90 2.28
C THR A 116 34.10 -4.09 1.64
N MET A 117 33.38 -4.86 0.80
CA MET A 117 33.94 -5.98 0.04
C MET A 117 34.97 -5.51 -1.00
N ALA A 118 34.74 -4.39 -1.68
CA ALA A 118 35.67 -3.83 -2.65
C ALA A 118 37.03 -3.45 -2.01
N ARG A 119 36.96 -2.91 -0.78
CA ARG A 119 38.17 -2.54 -0.02
C ARG A 119 38.95 -3.74 0.55
N SER A 120 38.24 -4.85 0.79
CA SER A 120 38.80 -6.05 1.43
C SER A 120 39.09 -7.17 0.44
N GLY A 121 38.62 -7.05 -0.80
CA GLY A 121 38.69 -8.09 -1.82
C GLY A 121 39.96 -8.09 -2.63
N PRO A 122 40.20 -9.15 -3.44
CA PRO A 122 41.34 -9.22 -4.33
C PRO A 122 41.29 -8.17 -5.44
N THR A 123 42.47 -7.82 -5.98
CA THR A 123 42.61 -6.86 -7.07
C THR A 123 41.74 -7.23 -8.27
N GLY A 124 40.87 -6.33 -8.72
CA GLY A 124 39.93 -6.57 -9.85
C GLY A 124 38.45 -6.79 -9.44
N SER A 125 38.17 -7.04 -8.17
CA SER A 125 36.79 -7.12 -7.69
C SER A 125 36.08 -5.77 -7.58
N ALA A 126 36.84 -4.68 -7.44
CA ALA A 126 36.29 -3.34 -7.30
C ALA A 126 35.48 -2.90 -8.53
N GLU A 127 35.92 -3.20 -9.75
CA GLU A 127 35.21 -2.86 -10.99
C GLU A 127 33.91 -3.62 -11.12
N LEU A 128 33.90 -4.92 -10.79
CA LEU A 128 32.67 -5.74 -10.77
C LEU A 128 31.68 -5.21 -9.74
N ILE A 129 32.16 -4.83 -8.57
CA ILE A 129 31.32 -4.26 -7.50
C ILE A 129 30.70 -2.94 -7.92
N GLU A 130 31.45 -2.05 -8.58
CA GLU A 130 30.90 -0.80 -9.13
C GLU A 130 29.81 -1.06 -10.19
N GLN A 131 29.98 -2.06 -11.06
CA GLN A 131 28.94 -2.46 -12.02
C GLN A 131 27.67 -2.94 -11.30
N ILE A 132 27.80 -3.75 -10.25
CA ILE A 132 26.67 -4.23 -9.46
C ILE A 132 25.96 -3.05 -8.77
N LYS A 133 26.68 -2.11 -8.18
CA LYS A 133 26.12 -0.89 -7.57
C LYS A 133 25.34 -0.07 -8.59
N THR A 134 25.91 0.16 -9.76
CA THR A 134 25.23 0.90 -10.84
C THR A 134 23.94 0.21 -11.27
N ALA A 135 23.95 -1.12 -11.44
CA ALA A 135 22.78 -1.90 -11.79
C ALA A 135 21.71 -1.84 -10.67
N LEU A 136 22.12 -1.93 -9.41
CA LEU A 136 21.22 -1.84 -8.25
C LEU A 136 20.55 -0.46 -8.19
N ASN A 137 21.31 0.63 -8.33
CA ASN A 137 20.76 1.99 -8.32
C ASN A 137 19.79 2.21 -9.48
N SER A 138 20.12 1.75 -10.68
CA SER A 138 19.24 1.85 -11.85
C SER A 138 17.94 1.07 -11.66
N ALA A 139 18.01 -0.11 -11.07
CA ALA A 139 16.82 -0.92 -10.76
C ALA A 139 15.93 -0.25 -9.70
N THR A 140 16.53 0.32 -8.66
CA THR A 140 15.82 1.04 -7.59
C THR A 140 15.11 2.28 -8.14
N GLU A 141 15.79 3.08 -8.95
CA GLU A 141 15.18 4.25 -9.60
C GLU A 141 14.05 3.89 -10.56
N ALA A 142 14.20 2.81 -11.33
CA ALA A 142 13.15 2.33 -12.23
C ALA A 142 11.92 1.88 -11.45
N TYR A 143 12.12 1.18 -10.34
CA TYR A 143 11.04 0.75 -9.45
C TYR A 143 10.30 1.94 -8.82
N GLU A 144 11.05 2.93 -8.29
CA GLU A 144 10.47 4.15 -7.72
C GLU A 144 9.62 4.91 -8.75
N ARG A 145 10.12 5.06 -10.00
CA ARG A 145 9.38 5.71 -11.08
C ARG A 145 8.09 4.96 -11.41
N MET A 146 8.12 3.64 -11.42
CA MET A 146 6.94 2.81 -11.69
C MET A 146 5.88 2.99 -10.58
N ILE A 147 6.27 2.99 -9.32
CA ILE A 147 5.35 3.20 -8.20
C ILE A 147 4.76 4.61 -8.23
N LYS A 148 5.56 5.65 -8.48
CA LYS A 148 5.07 7.03 -8.61
C LYS A 148 4.08 7.18 -9.77
N ALA A 149 4.39 6.63 -10.93
CA ALA A 149 3.48 6.67 -12.09
C ALA A 149 2.16 5.94 -11.79
N GLY A 150 2.20 4.81 -11.11
CA GLY A 150 1.00 4.10 -10.66
C GLY A 150 0.14 4.92 -9.70
N ALA A 151 0.76 5.62 -8.75
CA ALA A 151 0.06 6.50 -7.82
C ALA A 151 -0.60 7.69 -8.51
N GLU A 152 0.10 8.34 -9.46
CA GLU A 152 -0.45 9.46 -10.25
C GLU A 152 -1.66 9.03 -11.09
N ILE A 153 -1.61 7.86 -11.74
CA ILE A 153 -2.74 7.30 -12.48
C ILE A 153 -3.92 7.04 -11.56
N ALA A 154 -3.68 6.51 -10.38
CA ALA A 154 -4.70 6.21 -9.39
C ALA A 154 -5.39 7.50 -8.89
N GLU A 155 -4.65 8.57 -8.61
CA GLU A 155 -5.20 9.86 -8.17
C GLU A 155 -6.06 10.53 -9.25
N HIS A 156 -5.70 10.40 -10.53
CA HIS A 156 -6.48 10.98 -11.64
C HIS A 156 -7.72 10.16 -12.04
N SER A 157 -7.85 8.96 -11.50
CA SER A 157 -8.98 8.05 -11.78
C SER A 157 -10.14 8.18 -10.77
N LEU A 158 -9.98 9.00 -9.74
CA LEU A 158 -10.98 9.32 -8.71
C LEU A 158 -11.72 10.62 -9.03
#